data_58c3a619b6e8fbfd87558e75455682ea
#
_entry.id   58c3a619b6e8fbfd87558e75455682ea
#
_cell.length_a   1.000
_cell.length_b   1.000
_cell.length_c   1.000
_cell.angle_alpha   90.00
_cell.angle_beta   90.00
_cell.angle_gamma   90.00
#
_symmetry.space_group_name_H-M   'P 1'
#
loop_
_entity.id
_entity.type
_entity.pdbx_description
1 polymer ?
#
loop_
_entity_poly.entity_id
_entity_poly.type
_entity_poly.pdbx_seq_one_letter_code
_entity_poly.pdbx_strand_id
1 'polypeptide(L)'
;MKLFVAYVRPHMAQATVAALLEAGCPDVLVHDGKRLVPGLRGEEYAHSIELGERYEPMTIIMFPAPEDAVARWTEVVRRAARTGHHGDGDILVVPLDSMVRISGSAAEGTL
;
A
#
# COMPACT_ATOMS: atom_id res chain seq x y z
N MET A 1 -17.31 -2.03 1.77
CA MET A 1 -15.97 -2.50 2.15
C MET A 1 -15.00 -2.25 1.01
N LYS A 2 -13.87 -1.73 1.30
CA LYS A 2 -12.82 -1.44 0.33
C LYS A 2 -11.54 -2.17 0.70
N LEU A 3 -10.72 -2.45 -0.28
CA LEU A 3 -9.35 -2.87 -0.05
C LEU A 3 -8.46 -1.63 -0.21
N PHE A 4 -7.84 -1.25 0.88
CA PHE A 4 -6.92 -0.13 0.91
C PHE A 4 -5.51 -0.66 0.62
N VAL A 5 -4.87 -0.13 -0.40
CA VAL A 5 -3.53 -0.55 -0.80
C VAL A 5 -2.66 0.69 -0.91
N ALA A 6 -1.58 0.72 -0.17
CA ALA A 6 -0.61 1.79 -0.26
C ALA A 6 0.75 1.19 -0.58
N TYR A 7 1.46 1.76 -1.51
CA TYR A 7 2.86 1.41 -1.66
C TYR A 7 3.71 2.63 -1.38
N VAL A 8 4.71 2.42 -0.53
CA VAL A 8 5.51 3.49 0.02
C VAL A 8 7.00 3.13 -0.11
N ARG A 9 7.85 4.11 0.07
CA ARG A 9 9.28 3.85 0.08
C ARG A 9 9.63 2.97 1.29
N PRO A 10 10.53 2.00 1.12
CA PRO A 10 10.85 1.06 2.21
C PRO A 10 11.28 1.74 3.51
N HIS A 11 12.05 2.81 3.41
CA HIS A 11 12.50 3.51 4.63
C HIS A 11 11.39 4.27 5.36
N MET A 12 10.23 4.43 4.72
CA MET A 12 9.06 5.06 5.35
C MET A 12 8.04 4.03 5.84
N ALA A 13 8.26 2.75 5.53
CA ALA A 13 7.27 1.71 5.82
C ALA A 13 7.03 1.53 7.31
N GLN A 14 8.08 1.48 8.10
CA GLN A 14 7.95 1.24 9.53
C GLN A 14 7.14 2.35 10.21
N ALA A 15 7.44 3.59 9.88
CA ALA A 15 6.71 4.73 10.43
C ALA A 15 5.25 4.72 10.00
N THR A 16 5.00 4.33 8.76
CA THR A 16 3.64 4.27 8.23
C THR A 16 2.82 3.19 8.91
N VAL A 17 3.39 2.00 9.08
CA VAL A 17 2.72 0.90 9.77
C VAL A 17 2.47 1.28 11.23
N ALA A 18 3.46 1.86 11.89
CA ALA A 18 3.30 2.30 13.27
C ALA A 18 2.16 3.31 13.42
N ALA A 19 2.08 4.26 12.51
CA ALA A 19 1.02 5.26 12.53
C ALA A 19 -0.36 4.63 12.33
N LEU A 20 -0.47 3.67 11.44
CA LEU A 20 -1.72 2.96 11.20
C LEU A 20 -2.16 2.17 12.43
N LEU A 21 -1.24 1.42 13.03
CA LEU A 21 -1.55 0.65 14.24
C LEU A 21 -1.93 1.54 15.41
N GLU A 22 -1.22 2.64 15.58
CA GLU A 22 -1.52 3.59 16.63
C GLU A 22 -2.89 4.24 16.44
N ALA A 23 -3.29 4.43 15.19
CA ALA A 23 -4.61 4.96 14.86
C ALA A 23 -5.71 3.91 14.93
N GLY A 24 -5.38 2.67 15.26
CA GLY A 24 -6.37 1.60 15.44
C GLY A 24 -6.69 0.83 14.17
N CYS A 25 -5.86 0.89 13.15
CA CYS A 25 -6.11 0.15 11.91
C CYS A 25 -5.91 -1.35 12.15
N PRO A 26 -6.92 -2.18 11.90
CA PRO A 26 -6.78 -3.62 12.08
C PRO A 26 -6.23 -4.30 10.82
N ASP A 27 -5.71 -5.51 11.01
CA ASP A 27 -5.35 -6.42 9.91
C ASP A 27 -4.39 -5.83 8.87
N VAL A 28 -3.41 -5.08 9.30
CA VAL A 28 -2.43 -4.50 8.37
C VAL A 28 -1.51 -5.60 7.82
N LEU A 29 -1.52 -5.76 6.52
CA LEU A 29 -0.67 -6.70 5.82
C LEU A 29 0.45 -5.94 5.14
N VAL A 30 1.67 -6.44 5.25
CA VAL A 30 2.86 -5.77 4.70
C VAL A 30 3.67 -6.75 3.88
N HIS A 31 4.04 -6.36 2.68
CA HIS A 31 4.94 -7.18 1.88
C HIS A 31 5.78 -6.31 0.95
N ASP A 32 6.87 -6.90 0.46
CA ASP A 32 7.78 -6.21 -0.44
C ASP A 32 7.31 -6.29 -1.87
N GLY A 33 7.66 -5.28 -2.64
CA GLY A 33 7.37 -5.26 -4.06
C GLY A 33 8.41 -4.43 -4.79
N LYS A 34 8.23 -4.32 -6.08
CA LYS A 34 9.10 -3.55 -6.95
C LYS A 34 8.23 -2.76 -7.91
N ARG A 35 8.69 -1.58 -8.26
CA ARG A 35 8.06 -0.85 -9.36
C ARG A 35 9.13 -0.45 -10.35
N LEU A 36 8.70 -0.26 -11.59
CA LEU A 36 9.59 0.26 -12.61
C LEU A 36 9.83 1.73 -12.36
N VAL A 37 11.07 2.16 -12.57
CA VAL A 37 11.44 3.56 -12.36
C VAL A 37 10.62 4.44 -13.30
N PRO A 38 9.94 5.48 -12.78
CA PRO A 38 9.12 6.36 -13.62
C PRO A 38 9.95 7.11 -14.65
N GLY A 39 9.34 7.41 -15.80
CA GLY A 39 9.94 8.24 -16.82
C GLY A 39 10.84 7.53 -17.80
N LEU A 40 10.96 6.21 -17.73
CA LEU A 40 11.73 5.46 -18.71
C LEU A 40 11.01 5.45 -20.06
N ARG A 41 11.79 5.63 -21.13
CA ARG A 41 11.28 5.50 -22.49
C ARG A 41 11.37 4.05 -22.94
N GLY A 42 10.67 3.71 -24.02
CA GLY A 42 10.57 2.33 -24.47
C GLY A 42 11.88 1.57 -24.56
N GLU A 43 12.88 2.14 -25.21
CA GLU A 43 14.17 1.46 -25.37
C GLU A 43 14.91 1.33 -24.04
N GLU A 44 14.92 2.39 -23.25
CA GLU A 44 15.53 2.36 -21.94
C GLU A 44 14.82 1.40 -21.02
N TYR A 45 13.52 1.36 -21.16
CA TYR A 45 12.66 0.49 -20.37
C TYR A 45 12.97 -0.98 -20.67
N ALA A 46 12.99 -1.35 -21.94
CA ALA A 46 13.28 -2.73 -22.33
C ALA A 46 14.68 -3.17 -21.89
N HIS A 47 15.65 -2.31 -22.11
CA HIS A 47 17.03 -2.59 -21.72
C HIS A 47 17.15 -2.73 -20.20
N SER A 48 16.50 -1.83 -19.47
CA SER A 48 16.55 -1.84 -18.02
C SER A 48 15.88 -3.05 -17.41
N ILE A 49 14.77 -3.49 -17.97
CA ILE A 49 14.11 -4.72 -17.53
C ILE A 49 15.02 -5.91 -17.74
N GLU A 50 15.64 -5.98 -18.92
CA GLU A 50 16.55 -7.06 -19.27
C GLU A 50 17.73 -7.15 -18.31
N LEU A 51 18.26 -6.00 -17.93
CA LEU A 51 19.38 -5.94 -17.01
C LEU A 51 18.95 -5.93 -15.54
N GLY A 52 17.66 -5.74 -15.28
CA GLY A 52 17.14 -5.64 -13.92
C GLY A 52 17.56 -4.37 -13.18
N GLU A 53 17.96 -3.37 -13.90
CA GLU A 53 18.56 -2.15 -13.32
C GLU A 53 17.56 -1.09 -12.92
N ARG A 54 16.35 -1.14 -13.45
CA ARG A 54 15.39 -0.03 -13.32
C ARG A 54 14.18 -0.34 -12.49
N TYR A 55 14.30 -1.31 -11.62
CA TYR A 55 13.31 -1.54 -10.60
C TYR A 55 13.73 -0.82 -9.34
N GLU A 56 12.77 -0.29 -8.62
CA GLU A 56 13.02 0.22 -7.29
C GLU A 56 12.15 -0.53 -6.29
N PRO A 57 12.68 -0.83 -5.12
CA PRO A 57 11.89 -1.52 -4.10
C PRO A 57 10.82 -0.61 -3.53
N MET A 58 9.68 -1.19 -3.23
CA MET A 58 8.58 -0.52 -2.54
C MET A 58 8.04 -1.46 -1.49
N THR A 59 7.46 -0.92 -0.45
CA THR A 59 6.75 -1.72 0.53
C THR A 59 5.26 -1.52 0.32
N ILE A 60 4.53 -2.63 0.24
CA ILE A 60 3.10 -2.60 0.02
C ILE A 60 2.40 -2.86 1.35
N ILE A 61 1.48 -1.98 1.69
CA ILE A 61 0.70 -2.05 2.92
C ILE A 61 -0.75 -2.14 2.49
N MET A 62 -1.47 -3.17 2.96
CA MET A 62 -2.85 -3.33 2.56
C MET A 62 -3.70 -3.84 3.72
N PHE A 63 -4.97 -3.46 3.69
CA PHE A 63 -5.92 -3.87 4.69
C PHE A 63 -7.34 -3.60 4.20
N PRO A 64 -8.31 -4.38 4.66
CA PRO A 64 -9.71 -4.08 4.37
C PRO A 64 -10.14 -2.87 5.20
N ALA A 65 -10.97 -2.03 4.62
CA ALA A 65 -11.44 -0.82 5.30
C ALA A 65 -12.90 -0.56 5.01
N PRO A 66 -13.70 -0.21 6.02
CA PRO A 66 -15.03 0.30 5.77
C PRO A 66 -14.94 1.55 4.89
N GLU A 67 -15.94 1.75 4.06
CA GLU A 67 -15.93 2.88 3.14
C GLU A 67 -15.79 4.21 3.86
N ASP A 68 -16.41 4.35 5.02
CA ASP A 68 -16.36 5.58 5.79
C ASP A 68 -15.03 5.81 6.52
N ALA A 69 -14.15 4.82 6.54
CA ALA A 69 -12.82 4.95 7.15
C ALA A 69 -11.73 5.29 6.14
N VAL A 70 -12.01 5.22 4.85
CA VAL A 70 -11.00 5.41 3.81
C VAL A 70 -10.31 6.77 3.91
N ALA A 71 -11.08 7.83 4.11
CA ALA A 71 -10.49 9.17 4.20
C ALA A 71 -9.53 9.29 5.38
N ARG A 72 -9.88 8.69 6.50
CA ARG A 72 -9.04 8.69 7.69
C ARG A 72 -7.73 7.97 7.45
N TRP A 73 -7.79 6.76 6.90
CA TRP A 73 -6.59 5.98 6.63
C TRP A 73 -5.72 6.61 5.56
N THR A 74 -6.34 7.24 4.57
CA THR A 74 -5.62 7.99 3.55
C THR A 74 -4.77 9.09 4.19
N GLU A 75 -5.34 9.84 5.09
CA GLU A 75 -4.62 10.93 5.76
C GLU A 75 -3.49 10.40 6.63
N VAL A 76 -3.72 9.31 7.37
CA VAL A 76 -2.68 8.70 8.19
C VAL A 76 -1.48 8.29 7.34
N VAL A 77 -1.73 7.61 6.23
CA VAL A 77 -0.65 7.15 5.34
C VAL A 77 0.07 8.33 4.70
N ARG A 78 -0.68 9.32 4.22
CA ARG A 78 -0.06 10.48 3.58
C ARG A 78 0.89 11.21 4.51
N ARG A 79 0.50 11.40 5.75
CA ARG A 79 1.34 12.07 6.73
C ARG A 79 2.58 11.27 7.07
N ALA A 80 2.44 9.96 7.23
CA ALA A 80 3.54 9.11 7.68
C ALA A 80 4.53 8.79 6.56
N ALA A 81 4.04 8.64 5.32
CA ALA A 81 4.86 8.16 4.21
C ALA A 81 5.45 9.26 3.35
N ARG A 82 5.01 10.49 3.52
CA ARG A 82 5.42 11.60 2.66
C ARG A 82 6.84 12.04 2.95
N THR A 83 7.67 12.12 1.91
CA THR A 83 9.04 12.64 2.03
C THR A 83 9.17 14.03 1.41
N GLY A 84 8.19 14.45 0.62
CA GLY A 84 8.27 15.69 -0.12
C GLY A 84 8.95 15.56 -1.48
N HIS A 85 9.31 14.34 -1.87
CA HIS A 85 9.93 14.07 -3.16
C HIS A 85 8.97 13.32 -4.07
N HIS A 86 9.23 13.37 -5.37
CA HIS A 86 8.48 12.57 -6.32
C HIS A 86 8.71 11.09 -6.06
N GLY A 87 7.71 10.28 -6.28
CA GLY A 87 7.86 8.86 -6.16
C GLY A 87 7.69 8.31 -4.75
N ASP A 88 7.09 9.07 -3.85
CA ASP A 88 6.80 8.59 -2.49
C ASP A 88 5.89 7.39 -2.46
N GLY A 89 5.08 7.22 -3.49
CA GLY A 89 4.15 6.11 -3.59
C GLY A 89 2.74 6.57 -3.86
N ASP A 90 1.83 5.62 -3.85
CA ASP A 90 0.43 5.90 -4.13
C ASP A 90 -0.49 5.10 -3.21
N ILE A 91 -1.72 5.55 -3.13
CA ILE A 91 -2.79 4.87 -2.41
C ILE A 91 -3.84 4.48 -3.43
N LEU A 92 -4.19 3.19 -3.44
CA LEU A 92 -5.24 2.66 -4.29
C LEU A 92 -6.37 2.18 -3.39
N VAL A 93 -7.58 2.55 -3.75
CA VAL A 93 -8.76 2.12 -3.01
C VAL A 93 -9.60 1.30 -3.97
N VAL A 94 -9.76 0.03 -3.66
CA VAL A 94 -10.35 -0.95 -4.58
C VAL A 94 -11.64 -1.48 -3.98
N PRO A 95 -12.72 -1.59 -4.75
CA PRO A 95 -13.93 -2.24 -4.26
C PRO A 95 -13.64 -3.68 -3.86
N LEU A 96 -14.15 -4.09 -2.72
CA LEU A 96 -13.98 -5.43 -2.21
C LEU A 96 -15.35 -6.10 -2.16
N ASP A 97 -15.56 -7.09 -3.01
CA ASP A 97 -16.86 -7.76 -3.12
C ASP A 97 -17.21 -8.57 -1.88
N SER A 98 -16.23 -9.24 -1.33
CA SER A 98 -16.46 -10.05 -0.14
C SER A 98 -15.15 -10.28 0.59
N MET A 99 -15.26 -10.62 1.86
CA MET A 99 -14.15 -11.04 2.67
C MET A 99 -14.61 -12.18 3.57
N VAL A 100 -13.86 -13.28 3.52
CA VAL A 100 -14.18 -14.46 4.30
C VAL A 100 -12.99 -14.80 5.18
N ARG A 101 -13.22 -14.90 6.47
CA ARG A 101 -12.14 -15.29 7.40
C ARG A 101 -11.86 -16.77 7.26
N ILE A 102 -10.60 -17.13 7.22
CA ILE A 102 -10.21 -18.55 7.13
C ILE A 102 -10.69 -19.30 8.36
N SER A 103 -10.71 -18.65 9.51
CA SER A 103 -11.21 -19.25 10.75
C SER A 103 -12.69 -19.63 10.68
N GLY A 104 -13.40 -19.15 9.71
CA GLY A 104 -14.78 -19.54 9.46
C GLY A 104 -15.83 -18.86 10.31
N SER A 105 -15.48 -17.88 11.10
CA SER A 105 -16.45 -17.17 11.92
C SER A 105 -17.16 -16.10 11.10
N ALA A 106 -18.47 -16.13 11.10
CA ALA A 106 -19.27 -15.19 10.34
C ALA A 106 -19.26 -13.77 10.91
N ALA A 107 -18.86 -13.63 12.14
CA ALA A 107 -18.82 -12.32 12.78
C ALA A 107 -17.84 -11.37 12.11
N GLU A 108 -17.01 -11.92 11.31
CA GLU A 108 -16.03 -11.14 10.59
C GLU A 108 -16.63 -10.14 9.66
N GLY A 109 -17.84 -10.34 9.29
CA GLY A 109 -18.52 -9.33 8.50
C GLY A 109 -18.54 -7.97 9.14
N THR A 110 -18.13 -7.90 10.39
CA THR A 110 -18.10 -6.64 11.12
C THR A 110 -16.91 -5.77 10.84
N LEU A 111 -16.08 -6.16 10.02
CA LEU A 111 -14.91 -5.34 9.72
C LEU A 111 -15.20 -3.86 9.36
#